data_09636c69ef7311408076794e88969d83
#
_entry.id   09636c69ef7311408076794e88969d83
#
_cell.length_a   1.000
_cell.length_b   1.000
_cell.length_c   1.000
_cell.angle_alpha   90.00
_cell.angle_beta   90.00
_cell.angle_gamma   90.00
#
_symmetry.space_group_name_H-M   'P 1'
#
loop_
_entity.id
_entity.type
_entity.pdbx_description
1 polymer ?
#
loop_
_entity_poly.entity_id
_entity_poly.type
_entity_poly.pdbx_seq_one_letter_code
_entity_poly.pdbx_strand_id
1 'polypeptide(L)'
;MTETKKNITIGVGEWGFRALPMREHFQIAKKFGFQWLEFGIGGDQVGRLSEAPDQAEIDEFKALGTEYGIKTPFCCIENDFTLADADEHAAMVDKVKSQIQAAAACGATHVRLFAGFIPAGNVTGEIWGRMIDAFAKCDALCEELGLWIGIETHGGIEFNDDGSTTHINSVTTDAAYLQRLLTDLPPRVGFNYDPGNIKVVNPDDKLCLLDLLNDRINYCHLKDWSRCGQGWVAGAIGDDDLDYQPIFEQLKFDGICQIEYEPLEDTEDGIQRSLDYLGRIEQASDIVAFKL
;
A
#
# COMPACT_ATOMS: atom_id res chain seq x y z
N MET A 1 22.12 -26.50 14.00
CA MET A 1 21.26 -25.46 14.60
C MET A 1 20.15 -25.27 13.58
N THR A 2 18.92 -25.62 13.91
CA THR A 2 17.78 -25.30 13.07
C THR A 2 17.63 -23.78 13.10
N GLU A 3 17.91 -23.12 11.99
CA GLU A 3 17.59 -21.70 11.85
C GLU A 3 16.11 -21.53 12.11
N THR A 4 15.74 -20.59 12.98
CA THR A 4 14.34 -20.28 13.24
C THR A 4 13.78 -19.59 12.00
N LYS A 5 12.68 -20.12 11.46
CA LYS A 5 11.99 -19.49 10.31
C LYS A 5 11.67 -18.03 10.62
N LYS A 6 11.85 -17.16 9.62
CA LYS A 6 11.38 -15.77 9.65
C LYS A 6 9.86 -15.75 9.69
N ASN A 7 9.28 -15.12 10.71
CA ASN A 7 7.84 -14.95 10.80
C ASN A 7 7.41 -13.70 10.05
N ILE A 8 6.56 -13.87 9.06
CA ILE A 8 5.91 -12.77 8.33
C ILE A 8 4.48 -12.65 8.86
N THR A 9 4.14 -11.48 9.37
CA THR A 9 2.76 -11.19 9.80
C THR A 9 1.95 -10.74 8.58
N ILE A 10 0.79 -11.37 8.39
CA ILE A 10 -0.10 -11.09 7.26
C ILE A 10 -1.35 -10.38 7.77
N GLY A 11 -1.68 -9.27 7.17
CA GLY A 11 -2.94 -8.55 7.30
C GLY A 11 -3.69 -8.52 5.97
N VAL A 12 -4.78 -7.78 5.92
CA VAL A 12 -5.57 -7.59 4.71
C VAL A 12 -5.77 -6.11 4.41
N GLY A 13 -5.53 -5.73 3.15
CA GLY A 13 -5.75 -4.40 2.61
C GLY A 13 -7.23 -4.09 2.39
N GLU A 14 -7.56 -2.81 2.43
CA GLU A 14 -8.95 -2.34 2.33
C GLU A 14 -9.44 -2.20 0.88
N TRP A 15 -8.53 -2.11 -0.09
CA TRP A 15 -8.88 -1.70 -1.44
C TRP A 15 -9.83 -2.66 -2.15
N GLY A 16 -9.71 -3.97 -1.93
CA GLY A 16 -10.66 -4.97 -2.43
C GLY A 16 -12.04 -4.90 -1.78
N PHE A 17 -12.16 -4.23 -0.65
CA PHE A 17 -13.42 -4.06 0.07
C PHE A 17 -14.08 -2.70 -0.17
N ARG A 18 -13.46 -1.79 -0.91
CA ARG A 18 -13.85 -0.38 -1.03
C ARG A 18 -15.31 -0.12 -1.44
N ALA A 19 -15.96 -1.09 -2.09
CA ALA A 19 -17.39 -1.02 -2.45
C ALA A 19 -18.32 -1.55 -1.35
N LEU A 20 -17.79 -2.17 -0.30
CA LEU A 20 -18.56 -2.72 0.83
C LEU A 20 -18.61 -1.73 1.99
N PRO A 21 -19.69 -1.73 2.80
CA PRO A 21 -19.72 -0.96 4.03
C PRO A 21 -18.56 -1.32 4.97
N MET A 22 -18.05 -0.34 5.73
CA MET A 22 -16.90 -0.51 6.62
C MET A 22 -17.04 -1.73 7.57
N ARG A 23 -18.24 -1.99 8.11
CA ARG A 23 -18.50 -3.15 8.96
C ARG A 23 -18.19 -4.49 8.28
N GLU A 24 -18.46 -4.59 6.98
CA GLU A 24 -18.20 -5.82 6.22
C GLU A 24 -16.71 -6.09 6.06
N HIS A 25 -15.86 -5.06 6.01
CA HIS A 25 -14.39 -5.21 6.02
C HIS A 25 -13.94 -5.99 7.28
N PHE A 26 -14.45 -5.60 8.46
CA PHE A 26 -14.15 -6.28 9.71
C PHE A 26 -14.70 -7.71 9.75
N GLN A 27 -15.90 -7.93 9.18
CA GLN A 27 -16.51 -9.27 9.10
C GLN A 27 -15.67 -10.20 8.25
N ILE A 28 -15.24 -9.75 7.07
CA ILE A 28 -14.39 -10.53 6.15
C ILE A 28 -13.02 -10.78 6.79
N ALA A 29 -12.37 -9.75 7.34
CA ALA A 29 -11.10 -9.93 8.04
C ALA A 29 -11.21 -10.97 9.17
N LYS A 30 -12.28 -10.90 9.97
CA LYS A 30 -12.55 -11.88 11.04
C LYS A 30 -12.80 -13.28 10.51
N LYS A 31 -13.56 -13.41 9.42
CA LYS A 31 -13.88 -14.70 8.77
C LYS A 31 -12.62 -15.46 8.35
N PHE A 32 -11.64 -14.75 7.79
CA PHE A 32 -10.37 -15.31 7.36
C PHE A 32 -9.30 -15.41 8.46
N GLY A 33 -9.60 -14.95 9.67
CA GLY A 33 -8.71 -15.05 10.82
C GLY A 33 -7.66 -13.94 10.93
N PHE A 34 -7.75 -12.90 10.11
CA PHE A 34 -6.84 -11.75 10.19
C PHE A 34 -7.03 -11.00 11.52
N GLN A 35 -5.91 -10.59 12.11
CA GLN A 35 -5.87 -9.69 13.26
C GLN A 35 -5.60 -8.23 12.85
N TRP A 36 -5.23 -8.01 11.59
CA TRP A 36 -4.78 -6.73 11.05
C TRP A 36 -5.55 -6.39 9.78
N LEU A 37 -6.17 -5.22 9.80
CA LEU A 37 -6.93 -4.68 8.68
C LEU A 37 -6.42 -3.27 8.38
N GLU A 38 -6.19 -2.98 7.12
CA GLU A 38 -5.96 -1.65 6.61
C GLU A 38 -7.29 -0.90 6.45
N PHE A 39 -7.29 0.42 6.54
CA PHE A 39 -8.45 1.25 6.27
C PHE A 39 -8.08 2.47 5.44
N GLY A 40 -9.06 3.09 4.80
CA GLY A 40 -8.86 4.28 3.97
C GLY A 40 -9.63 5.49 4.50
N ILE A 41 -9.12 6.68 4.22
CA ILE A 41 -9.76 7.97 4.46
C ILE A 41 -9.88 8.72 3.15
N GLY A 42 -11.07 9.27 2.89
CA GLY A 42 -11.33 10.04 1.68
C GLY A 42 -11.55 9.18 0.44
N GLY A 43 -11.77 9.84 -0.69
CA GLY A 43 -12.30 9.22 -1.90
C GLY A 43 -13.80 8.93 -1.77
N ASP A 44 -14.45 8.67 -2.89
CA ASP A 44 -15.90 8.44 -2.94
C ASP A 44 -16.29 6.97 -2.71
N GLN A 45 -15.45 6.22 -1.96
CA GLN A 45 -15.64 4.79 -1.74
C GLN A 45 -16.48 4.53 -0.48
N VAL A 46 -17.49 3.66 -0.60
CA VAL A 46 -18.43 3.33 0.50
C VAL A 46 -17.71 2.76 1.73
N GLY A 47 -16.66 1.99 1.50
CA GLY A 47 -15.90 1.31 2.56
C GLY A 47 -14.85 2.17 3.26
N ARG A 48 -14.77 3.45 2.96
CA ARG A 48 -13.78 4.36 3.56
C ARG A 48 -14.42 5.36 4.50
N LEU A 49 -13.64 5.89 5.42
CA LEU A 49 -14.03 7.07 6.19
C LEU A 49 -14.15 8.28 5.25
N SER A 50 -15.02 9.20 5.61
CA SER A 50 -15.25 10.42 4.81
C SER A 50 -13.96 11.23 4.63
N GLU A 51 -13.96 12.17 3.68
CA GLU A 51 -12.82 13.07 3.39
C GLU A 51 -12.35 13.82 4.65
N ALA A 52 -13.27 14.16 5.55
CA ALA A 52 -13.02 14.84 6.82
C ALA A 52 -13.89 14.19 7.90
N PRO A 53 -13.51 13.02 8.43
CA PRO A 53 -14.33 12.28 9.35
C PRO A 53 -14.51 13.06 10.66
N ASP A 54 -15.75 13.13 11.12
CA ASP A 54 -16.07 13.72 12.41
C ASP A 54 -15.79 12.73 13.57
N GLN A 55 -15.91 13.23 14.80
CA GLN A 55 -15.64 12.41 15.99
C GLN A 55 -16.57 11.20 16.09
N ALA A 56 -17.83 11.30 15.64
CA ALA A 56 -18.79 10.21 15.72
C ALA A 56 -18.41 9.08 14.75
N GLU A 57 -17.97 9.43 13.53
CA GLU A 57 -17.47 8.49 12.52
C GLU A 57 -16.19 7.78 13.01
N ILE A 58 -15.25 8.53 13.61
CA ILE A 58 -14.03 7.97 14.20
C ILE A 58 -14.36 7.00 15.35
N ASP A 59 -15.30 7.37 16.22
CA ASP A 59 -15.70 6.54 17.36
C ASP A 59 -16.40 5.26 16.89
N GLU A 60 -17.25 5.34 15.86
CA GLU A 60 -17.88 4.16 15.24
C GLU A 60 -16.84 3.23 14.63
N PHE A 61 -15.89 3.76 13.88
CA PHE A 61 -14.77 2.98 13.32
C PHE A 61 -13.98 2.24 14.41
N LYS A 62 -13.59 2.93 15.47
CA LYS A 62 -12.85 2.32 16.60
C LYS A 62 -13.69 1.27 17.35
N ALA A 63 -15.00 1.48 17.44
CA ALA A 63 -15.92 0.50 18.03
C ALA A 63 -15.94 -0.81 17.23
N LEU A 64 -15.90 -0.74 15.89
CA LEU A 64 -15.77 -1.93 15.03
C LEU A 64 -14.48 -2.70 15.33
N GLY A 65 -13.33 -2.02 15.41
CA GLY A 65 -12.06 -2.66 15.78
C GLY A 65 -12.14 -3.42 17.10
N THR A 66 -12.81 -2.82 18.10
CA THR A 66 -13.05 -3.44 19.41
C THR A 66 -14.03 -4.61 19.34
N GLU A 67 -15.15 -4.45 18.63
CA GLU A 67 -16.20 -5.48 18.47
C GLU A 67 -15.65 -6.75 17.81
N TYR A 68 -14.83 -6.60 16.77
CA TYR A 68 -14.27 -7.74 16.02
C TYR A 68 -12.92 -8.23 16.55
N GLY A 69 -12.27 -7.46 17.45
CA GLY A 69 -10.93 -7.76 17.97
C GLY A 69 -9.85 -7.61 16.89
N ILE A 70 -10.03 -6.68 15.95
CA ILE A 70 -9.14 -6.43 14.82
C ILE A 70 -8.45 -5.08 15.03
N LYS A 71 -7.17 -5.04 14.77
CA LYS A 71 -6.34 -3.82 14.82
C LYS A 71 -6.22 -3.20 13.45
N THR A 72 -6.19 -1.87 13.39
CA THR A 72 -6.14 -1.08 12.17
C THR A 72 -4.97 -0.09 12.18
N PRO A 73 -3.71 -0.59 12.18
CA PRO A 73 -2.54 0.28 12.29
C PRO A 73 -2.15 1.00 11.01
N PHE A 74 -2.73 0.64 9.86
CA PHE A 74 -2.37 1.17 8.55
C PHE A 74 -3.55 1.90 7.92
N CYS A 75 -3.31 3.14 7.47
CA CYS A 75 -4.29 4.00 6.85
C CYS A 75 -3.85 4.40 5.45
N CYS A 76 -4.69 4.15 4.44
CA CYS A 76 -4.50 4.62 3.07
C CYS A 76 -5.12 6.00 2.88
N ILE A 77 -4.33 6.92 2.36
CA ILE A 77 -4.74 8.27 1.99
C ILE A 77 -4.48 8.46 0.50
N GLU A 78 -5.50 8.93 -0.23
CA GLU A 78 -5.40 9.20 -1.66
C GLU A 78 -4.86 10.61 -1.92
N ASN A 79 -3.68 10.67 -2.54
CA ASN A 79 -3.01 11.92 -2.85
C ASN A 79 -2.21 11.86 -4.16
N ASP A 80 -1.90 13.02 -4.72
CA ASP A 80 -0.92 13.20 -5.78
C ASP A 80 -0.06 14.43 -5.45
N PHE A 81 1.22 14.23 -5.17
CA PHE A 81 2.16 15.33 -4.93
C PHE A 81 2.92 15.75 -6.19
N THR A 82 2.57 15.17 -7.35
CA THR A 82 3.14 15.57 -8.65
C THR A 82 2.21 16.51 -9.46
N LEU A 83 1.17 17.05 -8.83
CA LEU A 83 0.28 18.04 -9.46
C LEU A 83 1.09 19.23 -10.01
N ALA A 84 0.80 19.58 -11.29
CA ALA A 84 1.53 20.64 -11.98
C ALA A 84 1.14 22.04 -11.46
N ASP A 85 -0.13 22.26 -11.15
CA ASP A 85 -0.62 23.50 -10.60
C ASP A 85 -0.22 23.67 -9.14
N ALA A 86 0.31 24.84 -8.78
CA ALA A 86 0.85 25.09 -7.44
C ALA A 86 -0.26 25.23 -6.38
N ASP A 87 -1.41 25.79 -6.74
CA ASP A 87 -2.52 26.00 -5.82
C ASP A 87 -3.24 24.66 -5.55
N GLU A 88 -3.44 23.85 -6.58
CA GLU A 88 -3.96 22.48 -6.44
C GLU A 88 -3.03 21.61 -5.59
N HIS A 89 -1.71 21.72 -5.80
CA HIS A 89 -0.73 21.03 -5.00
C HIS A 89 -0.78 21.45 -3.53
N ALA A 90 -0.88 22.78 -3.25
CA ALA A 90 -0.98 23.28 -1.88
C ALA A 90 -2.26 22.78 -1.19
N ALA A 91 -3.40 22.80 -1.88
CA ALA A 91 -4.67 22.27 -1.39
C ALA A 91 -4.57 20.76 -1.08
N MET A 92 -3.88 19.98 -1.94
CA MET A 92 -3.63 18.56 -1.72
C MET A 92 -2.80 18.33 -0.45
N VAL A 93 -1.75 19.12 -0.21
CA VAL A 93 -0.94 19.02 1.01
C VAL A 93 -1.78 19.28 2.27
N ASP A 94 -2.62 20.31 2.25
CA ASP A 94 -3.49 20.65 3.39
C ASP A 94 -4.54 19.55 3.64
N LYS A 95 -5.14 19.00 2.58
CA LYS A 95 -6.02 17.83 2.65
C LYS A 95 -5.33 16.65 3.32
N VAL A 96 -4.17 16.25 2.82
CA VAL A 96 -3.39 15.11 3.35
C VAL A 96 -3.06 15.32 4.83
N LYS A 97 -2.65 16.52 5.24
CA LYS A 97 -2.37 16.83 6.66
C LYS A 97 -3.61 16.66 7.54
N SER A 98 -4.79 17.08 7.07
CA SER A 98 -6.05 16.86 7.80
C SER A 98 -6.36 15.36 7.93
N GLN A 99 -6.14 14.58 6.87
CA GLN A 99 -6.37 13.14 6.90
C GLN A 99 -5.34 12.38 7.75
N ILE A 100 -4.09 12.83 7.82
CA ILE A 100 -3.08 12.31 8.77
C ILE A 100 -3.56 12.50 10.23
N GLN A 101 -4.14 13.67 10.56
CA GLN A 101 -4.70 13.90 11.90
C GLN A 101 -5.87 12.96 12.20
N ALA A 102 -6.76 12.73 11.23
CA ALA A 102 -7.86 11.78 11.36
C ALA A 102 -7.36 10.33 11.50
N ALA A 103 -6.34 9.94 10.73
CA ALA A 103 -5.71 8.62 10.85
C ALA A 103 -5.13 8.39 12.25
N ALA A 104 -4.44 9.39 12.82
CA ALA A 104 -3.95 9.34 14.20
C ALA A 104 -5.09 9.17 15.21
N ALA A 105 -6.20 9.91 15.04
CA ALA A 105 -7.37 9.81 15.90
C ALA A 105 -8.05 8.42 15.82
N CYS A 106 -8.01 7.78 14.65
CA CYS A 106 -8.44 6.39 14.45
C CYS A 106 -7.49 5.37 15.09
N GLY A 107 -6.28 5.75 15.49
CA GLY A 107 -5.30 4.86 16.11
C GLY A 107 -4.33 4.23 15.12
N ALA A 108 -4.18 4.78 13.92
CA ALA A 108 -3.15 4.37 12.98
C ALA A 108 -1.74 4.59 13.56
N THR A 109 -0.79 3.83 13.07
CA THR A 109 0.65 3.99 13.30
C THR A 109 1.39 4.35 12.01
N HIS A 110 0.78 4.05 10.87
CA HIS A 110 1.33 4.32 9.54
C HIS A 110 0.27 4.92 8.64
N VAL A 111 0.69 5.81 7.77
CA VAL A 111 -0.11 6.30 6.65
C VAL A 111 0.57 5.94 5.33
N ARG A 112 -0.16 5.35 4.40
CA ARG A 112 0.29 5.14 3.04
C ARG A 112 -0.03 6.39 2.23
N LEU A 113 0.97 6.94 1.57
CA LEU A 113 0.86 8.05 0.63
C LEU A 113 1.44 7.64 -0.74
N PHE A 114 1.02 8.33 -1.78
CA PHE A 114 1.65 8.26 -3.10
C PHE A 114 2.64 9.42 -3.30
N ALA A 115 3.68 9.20 -4.09
CA ALA A 115 4.49 10.32 -4.58
C ALA A 115 3.72 11.10 -5.65
N GLY A 116 3.04 10.38 -6.53
CA GLY A 116 2.21 10.90 -7.62
C GLY A 116 2.23 9.97 -8.82
N PHE A 117 1.44 10.31 -9.84
CA PHE A 117 1.10 9.39 -10.91
C PHE A 117 1.63 9.80 -12.30
N ILE A 118 2.25 10.99 -12.44
CA ILE A 118 2.81 11.39 -13.73
C ILE A 118 4.04 10.55 -14.08
N PRO A 119 4.31 10.33 -15.39
CA PRO A 119 5.52 9.62 -15.82
C PRO A 119 6.78 10.24 -15.22
N ALA A 120 7.71 9.41 -14.74
CA ALA A 120 8.94 9.84 -14.08
C ALA A 120 9.68 10.93 -14.88
N GLY A 121 9.82 10.74 -16.20
CA GLY A 121 10.49 11.70 -17.10
C GLY A 121 9.79 13.06 -17.27
N ASN A 122 8.54 13.18 -16.83
CA ASN A 122 7.76 14.43 -16.88
C ASN A 122 7.84 15.24 -15.58
N VAL A 123 8.46 14.70 -14.53
CA VAL A 123 8.64 15.41 -13.26
C VAL A 123 9.73 16.45 -13.41
N THR A 124 9.33 17.71 -13.51
CA THR A 124 10.26 18.86 -13.59
C THR A 124 10.96 19.09 -12.24
N GLY A 125 12.05 19.88 -12.24
CA GLY A 125 12.72 20.25 -10.99
C GLY A 125 11.82 21.00 -10.00
N GLU A 126 10.84 21.76 -10.50
CA GLU A 126 9.86 22.49 -9.68
C GLU A 126 8.86 21.53 -9.05
N ILE A 127 8.27 20.60 -9.82
CA ILE A 127 7.37 19.56 -9.31
C ILE A 127 8.10 18.70 -8.27
N TRP A 128 9.34 18.29 -8.57
CA TRP A 128 10.17 17.53 -7.63
C TRP A 128 10.36 18.26 -6.31
N GLY A 129 10.74 19.54 -6.35
CA GLY A 129 10.93 20.35 -5.14
C GLY A 129 9.67 20.46 -4.29
N ARG A 130 8.50 20.69 -4.93
CA ARG A 130 7.21 20.74 -4.23
C ARG A 130 6.83 19.39 -3.61
N MET A 131 7.04 18.30 -4.32
CA MET A 131 6.77 16.93 -3.83
C MET A 131 7.63 16.63 -2.58
N ILE A 132 8.93 16.91 -2.59
CA ILE A 132 9.82 16.69 -1.44
C ILE A 132 9.42 17.59 -0.25
N ASP A 133 9.07 18.85 -0.49
CA ASP A 133 8.58 19.77 0.55
C ASP A 133 7.24 19.28 1.15
N ALA A 134 6.34 18.73 0.34
CA ALA A 134 5.10 18.13 0.81
C ALA A 134 5.36 16.95 1.76
N PHE A 135 6.25 16.04 1.39
CA PHE A 135 6.65 14.94 2.28
C PHE A 135 7.30 15.43 3.56
N ALA A 136 8.16 16.44 3.50
CA ALA A 136 8.77 17.01 4.69
C ALA A 136 7.74 17.62 5.66
N LYS A 137 6.73 18.31 5.12
CA LYS A 137 5.63 18.88 5.92
C LYS A 137 4.74 17.80 6.53
N CYS A 138 4.42 16.75 5.77
CA CYS A 138 3.65 15.62 6.26
C CYS A 138 4.42 14.80 7.30
N ASP A 139 5.73 14.57 7.09
CA ASP A 139 6.58 13.84 8.04
C ASP A 139 6.71 14.55 9.37
N ALA A 140 6.89 15.87 9.36
CA ALA A 140 6.91 16.67 10.59
C ALA A 140 5.63 16.51 11.41
N LEU A 141 4.46 16.53 10.75
CA LEU A 141 3.17 16.27 11.41
C LEU A 141 3.05 14.83 11.90
N CYS A 142 3.47 13.85 11.09
CA CYS A 142 3.48 12.45 11.47
C CYS A 142 4.36 12.22 12.71
N GLU A 143 5.52 12.85 12.79
CA GLU A 143 6.41 12.75 13.96
C GLU A 143 5.73 13.28 15.23
N GLU A 144 5.06 14.43 15.16
CA GLU A 144 4.30 15.00 16.28
C GLU A 144 3.17 14.06 16.75
N LEU A 145 2.53 13.33 15.83
CA LEU A 145 1.41 12.45 16.11
C LEU A 145 1.83 10.98 16.37
N GLY A 146 3.11 10.66 16.27
CA GLY A 146 3.62 9.30 16.46
C GLY A 146 3.33 8.35 15.28
N LEU A 147 3.17 8.88 14.08
CA LEU A 147 2.92 8.12 12.84
C LEU A 147 4.19 7.98 11.99
N TRP A 148 4.14 7.05 11.04
CA TRP A 148 5.13 6.87 9.99
C TRP A 148 4.49 7.01 8.61
N ILE A 149 5.24 7.50 7.64
CA ILE A 149 4.83 7.53 6.23
C ILE A 149 5.45 6.33 5.51
N GLY A 150 4.63 5.58 4.76
CA GLY A 150 5.06 4.63 3.75
C GLY A 150 4.64 5.13 2.37
N ILE A 151 5.59 5.49 1.50
CA ILE A 151 5.29 5.88 0.12
C ILE A 151 5.11 4.61 -0.70
N GLU A 152 3.95 4.43 -1.31
CA GLU A 152 3.72 3.24 -2.14
C GLU A 152 4.53 3.27 -3.43
N THR A 153 5.15 2.13 -3.75
CA THR A 153 5.72 1.91 -5.09
C THR A 153 4.58 1.72 -6.08
N HIS A 154 4.18 2.80 -6.72
CA HIS A 154 3.00 2.86 -7.58
C HIS A 154 3.22 3.81 -8.76
N GLY A 155 2.71 3.45 -9.93
CA GLY A 155 2.71 4.30 -11.12
C GLY A 155 1.33 4.82 -11.47
N GLY A 156 1.22 5.56 -12.56
CA GLY A 156 -0.07 5.91 -13.16
C GLY A 156 -0.74 4.67 -13.76
N ILE A 157 -2.06 4.66 -13.81
CA ILE A 157 -2.85 3.59 -14.42
C ILE A 157 -3.76 4.20 -15.49
N GLU A 158 -3.74 3.62 -16.68
CA GLU A 158 -4.67 3.93 -17.77
C GLU A 158 -5.54 2.70 -18.03
N PHE A 159 -6.85 2.90 -18.13
CA PHE A 159 -7.80 1.83 -18.41
C PHE A 159 -7.97 1.65 -19.93
N ASN A 160 -7.83 0.41 -20.40
CA ASN A 160 -7.98 0.04 -21.80
C ASN A 160 -9.43 -0.38 -22.09
N ASP A 161 -9.83 -0.29 -23.38
CA ASP A 161 -11.20 -0.65 -23.83
C ASP A 161 -11.54 -2.14 -23.61
N ASP A 162 -10.53 -3.00 -23.48
CA ASP A 162 -10.70 -4.45 -23.23
C ASP A 162 -10.81 -4.81 -21.74
N GLY A 163 -10.84 -3.81 -20.85
CA GLY A 163 -10.92 -3.98 -19.40
C GLY A 163 -9.57 -4.25 -18.72
N SER A 164 -8.48 -4.32 -19.49
CA SER A 164 -7.12 -4.37 -18.93
C SER A 164 -6.62 -2.97 -18.57
N THR A 165 -5.47 -2.89 -17.90
CA THR A 165 -4.81 -1.64 -17.54
C THR A 165 -3.41 -1.56 -18.12
N THR A 166 -3.00 -0.35 -18.49
CA THR A 166 -1.60 -0.01 -18.81
C THR A 166 -1.02 0.77 -17.64
N HIS A 167 0.14 0.33 -17.16
CA HIS A 167 0.82 0.99 -16.04
C HIS A 167 1.96 1.87 -16.52
N ILE A 168 2.04 3.06 -15.92
CA ILE A 168 3.01 4.10 -16.26
C ILE A 168 4.09 4.12 -15.19
N ASN A 169 5.35 4.07 -15.61
CA ASN A 169 6.49 4.14 -14.70
C ASN A 169 6.60 5.52 -14.05
N SER A 170 6.58 5.58 -12.73
CA SER A 170 6.61 6.79 -11.91
C SER A 170 7.96 6.95 -11.19
N VAL A 171 8.07 8.00 -10.39
CA VAL A 171 9.27 8.25 -9.58
C VAL A 171 9.51 7.19 -8.49
N THR A 172 8.51 6.39 -8.13
CA THR A 172 8.63 5.32 -7.13
C THR A 172 8.87 3.94 -7.74
N THR A 173 8.70 3.80 -9.06
CA THR A 173 8.89 2.54 -9.79
C THR A 173 10.05 2.58 -10.78
N ASP A 174 10.65 3.77 -11.02
CA ASP A 174 11.87 3.95 -11.79
C ASP A 174 13.09 3.97 -10.86
N ALA A 175 14.08 3.10 -11.09
CA ALA A 175 15.22 2.94 -10.19
C ALA A 175 16.07 4.21 -10.01
N ALA A 176 16.24 5.02 -11.07
CA ALA A 176 17.06 6.24 -10.99
C ALA A 176 16.32 7.33 -10.18
N TYR A 177 15.03 7.51 -10.40
CA TYR A 177 14.22 8.45 -9.65
C TYR A 177 14.03 8.00 -8.19
N LEU A 178 13.86 6.72 -7.96
CA LEU A 178 13.76 6.15 -6.62
C LEU A 178 15.05 6.35 -5.81
N GLN A 179 16.21 6.15 -6.43
CA GLN A 179 17.51 6.45 -5.81
C GLN A 179 17.62 7.93 -5.40
N ARG A 180 17.08 8.82 -6.22
CA ARG A 180 17.02 10.25 -5.91
C ARG A 180 16.03 10.53 -4.77
N LEU A 181 14.85 9.89 -4.76
CA LEU A 181 13.90 9.99 -3.66
C LEU A 181 14.52 9.59 -2.32
N LEU A 182 15.23 8.46 -2.28
CA LEU A 182 15.92 7.98 -1.08
C LEU A 182 16.95 8.99 -0.54
N THR A 183 17.53 9.81 -1.43
CA THR A 183 18.50 10.86 -1.07
C THR A 183 17.83 12.14 -0.55
N ASP A 184 16.72 12.55 -1.21
CA ASP A 184 16.12 13.86 -1.01
C ASP A 184 15.01 13.84 0.06
N LEU A 185 14.39 12.68 0.33
CA LEU A 185 13.34 12.54 1.35
C LEU A 185 13.88 12.60 2.78
N PRO A 186 13.08 13.09 3.75
CA PRO A 186 13.40 12.94 5.17
C PRO A 186 13.70 11.47 5.51
N PRO A 187 14.70 11.20 6.39
CA PRO A 187 15.12 9.83 6.67
C PRO A 187 14.06 8.96 7.36
N ARG A 188 13.05 9.59 7.99
CA ARG A 188 11.91 8.88 8.60
C ARG A 188 10.88 8.39 7.57
N VAL A 189 10.78 9.03 6.40
CA VAL A 189 9.85 8.62 5.35
C VAL A 189 10.31 7.29 4.77
N GLY A 190 9.50 6.26 4.95
CA GLY A 190 9.73 4.92 4.41
C GLY A 190 8.91 4.66 3.15
N PHE A 191 8.87 3.39 2.78
CA PHE A 191 8.16 2.95 1.58
C PHE A 191 7.19 1.82 1.92
N ASN A 192 6.01 1.87 1.29
CA ASN A 192 5.13 0.74 1.14
C ASN A 192 5.59 -0.01 -0.12
N TYR A 193 6.26 -1.13 0.10
CA TYR A 193 6.76 -1.98 -0.98
C TYR A 193 5.62 -2.81 -1.56
N ASP A 194 5.28 -2.54 -2.81
CA ASP A 194 4.30 -3.29 -3.59
C ASP A 194 4.98 -3.93 -4.81
N PRO A 195 5.33 -5.21 -4.74
CA PRO A 195 6.02 -5.89 -5.85
C PRO A 195 5.11 -6.12 -7.06
N GLY A 196 3.79 -6.15 -6.90
CA GLY A 196 2.84 -6.24 -8.01
C GLY A 196 2.92 -5.01 -8.90
N ASN A 197 2.94 -3.82 -8.30
CA ASN A 197 3.06 -2.55 -9.01
C ASN A 197 4.46 -2.38 -9.67
N ILE A 198 5.49 -2.98 -9.10
CA ILE A 198 6.84 -3.00 -9.71
C ILE A 198 6.85 -3.93 -10.91
N LYS A 199 6.27 -5.14 -10.80
CA LYS A 199 6.18 -6.14 -11.87
C LYS A 199 5.58 -5.58 -13.15
N VAL A 200 4.49 -4.83 -13.06
CA VAL A 200 3.75 -4.37 -14.24
C VAL A 200 4.51 -3.34 -15.08
N VAL A 201 5.45 -2.61 -14.48
CA VAL A 201 6.33 -1.64 -15.18
C VAL A 201 7.74 -2.17 -15.41
N ASN A 202 8.16 -3.22 -14.69
CA ASN A 202 9.46 -3.89 -14.84
C ASN A 202 9.27 -5.42 -14.98
N PRO A 203 8.56 -5.92 -16.01
CA PRO A 203 8.18 -7.33 -16.09
C PRO A 203 9.36 -8.28 -16.29
N ASP A 204 10.48 -7.80 -16.81
CA ASP A 204 11.70 -8.58 -17.04
C ASP A 204 12.56 -8.70 -15.76
N ASP A 205 12.40 -7.78 -14.80
CA ASP A 205 13.11 -7.79 -13.51
C ASP A 205 12.18 -7.29 -12.40
N LYS A 206 11.32 -8.18 -11.94
CA LYS A 206 10.24 -7.87 -10.98
C LYS A 206 10.73 -7.51 -9.58
N LEU A 207 11.98 -7.84 -9.25
CA LEU A 207 12.60 -7.59 -7.95
C LEU A 207 13.62 -6.44 -7.97
N CYS A 208 13.78 -5.77 -9.10
CA CYS A 208 14.83 -4.77 -9.34
C CYS A 208 14.94 -3.65 -8.29
N LEU A 209 13.87 -3.37 -7.55
CA LEU A 209 13.83 -2.29 -6.56
C LEU A 209 13.93 -2.79 -5.10
N LEU A 210 13.86 -4.11 -4.86
CA LEU A 210 13.84 -4.65 -3.49
C LEU A 210 15.14 -4.30 -2.73
N ASP A 211 16.29 -4.56 -3.32
CA ASP A 211 17.58 -4.26 -2.68
C ASP A 211 17.74 -2.77 -2.36
N LEU A 212 17.28 -1.92 -3.29
CA LEU A 212 17.35 -0.47 -3.14
C LEU A 212 16.49 0.04 -1.99
N LEU A 213 15.30 -0.55 -1.81
CA LEU A 213 14.30 -0.12 -0.84
C LEU A 213 14.45 -0.78 0.54
N ASN A 214 15.08 -1.94 0.61
CA ASN A 214 15.00 -2.88 1.72
C ASN A 214 15.28 -2.29 3.12
N ASP A 215 16.14 -1.27 3.21
CA ASP A 215 16.45 -0.58 4.47
C ASP A 215 15.46 0.56 4.79
N ARG A 216 14.51 0.85 3.91
CA ARG A 216 13.52 1.93 4.02
C ARG A 216 12.07 1.43 3.93
N ILE A 217 11.86 0.12 3.79
CA ILE A 217 10.51 -0.48 3.81
C ILE A 217 9.99 -0.44 5.24
N ASN A 218 8.85 0.22 5.45
CA ASN A 218 8.12 0.27 6.72
C ASN A 218 6.65 -0.12 6.57
N TYR A 219 6.23 -0.50 5.37
CA TYR A 219 4.91 -0.94 4.99
C TYR A 219 5.04 -1.90 3.78
N CYS A 220 4.12 -2.84 3.61
CA CYS A 220 4.19 -3.79 2.50
C CYS A 220 2.80 -4.21 2.04
N HIS A 221 2.53 -4.04 0.74
CA HIS A 221 1.41 -4.66 0.06
C HIS A 221 1.83 -5.95 -0.65
N LEU A 222 0.96 -6.94 -0.61
CA LEU A 222 1.08 -8.18 -1.36
C LEU A 222 -0.01 -8.20 -2.42
N LYS A 223 0.38 -7.92 -3.65
CA LYS A 223 -0.51 -7.70 -4.80
C LYS A 223 0.03 -8.41 -6.03
N ASP A 224 -0.83 -8.88 -6.89
CA ASP A 224 -0.42 -9.43 -8.17
C ASP A 224 -1.31 -8.96 -9.33
N TRP A 225 -0.73 -8.99 -10.50
CA TRP A 225 -1.33 -8.63 -11.76
C TRP A 225 -1.05 -9.71 -12.79
N SER A 226 -2.07 -10.13 -13.52
CA SER A 226 -1.95 -11.11 -14.59
C SER A 226 -1.97 -10.44 -15.95
N ARG A 227 -1.22 -10.98 -16.90
CA ARG A 227 -1.25 -10.50 -18.28
C ARG A 227 -2.62 -10.72 -18.91
N CYS A 228 -3.18 -9.66 -19.52
CA CYS A 228 -4.43 -9.69 -20.25
C CYS A 228 -4.28 -8.86 -21.53
N GLY A 229 -4.25 -9.53 -22.69
CA GLY A 229 -4.01 -8.83 -23.95
C GLY A 229 -2.68 -8.11 -23.98
N GLN A 230 -2.70 -6.78 -24.15
CA GLN A 230 -1.50 -5.94 -24.10
C GLN A 230 -1.29 -5.27 -22.72
N GLY A 231 -2.25 -5.44 -21.80
CA GLY A 231 -2.26 -4.84 -20.49
C GLY A 231 -2.19 -5.87 -19.35
N TRP A 232 -2.76 -5.46 -18.21
CA TRP A 232 -2.77 -6.21 -16.97
C TRP A 232 -4.17 -6.18 -16.35
N VAL A 233 -4.51 -7.23 -15.61
CA VAL A 233 -5.68 -7.29 -14.74
C VAL A 233 -5.24 -7.70 -13.34
N ALA A 234 -5.82 -7.08 -12.32
CA ALA A 234 -5.51 -7.43 -10.94
C ALA A 234 -6.00 -8.85 -10.61
N GLY A 235 -5.27 -9.56 -9.75
CA GLY A 235 -5.58 -10.91 -9.32
C GLY A 235 -5.07 -11.22 -7.92
N ALA A 236 -5.27 -12.46 -7.48
CA ALA A 236 -4.70 -12.91 -6.22
C ALA A 236 -3.19 -13.14 -6.37
N ILE A 237 -2.44 -12.96 -5.27
CA ILE A 237 -1.03 -13.33 -5.28
C ILE A 237 -0.87 -14.81 -5.62
N GLY A 238 -0.01 -15.09 -6.60
CA GLY A 238 0.21 -16.43 -7.12
C GLY A 238 -0.72 -16.86 -8.25
N ASP A 239 -1.57 -15.97 -8.77
CA ASP A 239 -2.37 -16.23 -9.98
C ASP A 239 -1.54 -16.09 -11.27
N ASP A 240 -0.41 -15.38 -11.21
CA ASP A 240 0.52 -15.20 -12.32
C ASP A 240 1.97 -15.52 -11.89
N ASP A 241 2.94 -14.97 -12.56
CA ASP A 241 4.34 -15.36 -12.50
C ASP A 241 5.20 -14.56 -11.48
N LEU A 242 4.59 -13.78 -10.59
CA LEU A 242 5.30 -13.13 -9.48
C LEU A 242 5.54 -14.13 -8.35
N ASP A 243 6.80 -14.57 -8.22
CA ASP A 243 7.19 -15.46 -7.14
C ASP A 243 7.50 -14.68 -5.87
N TYR A 244 6.68 -14.87 -4.84
CA TYR A 244 6.84 -14.22 -3.55
C TYR A 244 7.85 -14.90 -2.62
N GLN A 245 8.25 -16.13 -2.90
CA GLN A 245 9.21 -16.82 -2.03
C GLN A 245 10.55 -16.07 -1.94
N PRO A 246 11.24 -15.72 -3.06
CA PRO A 246 12.47 -14.96 -2.99
C PRO A 246 12.29 -13.54 -2.40
N ILE A 247 11.09 -12.95 -2.53
CA ILE A 247 10.79 -11.67 -1.89
C ILE A 247 10.84 -11.83 -0.36
N PHE A 248 10.11 -12.77 0.22
CA PHE A 248 10.08 -12.97 1.67
C PHE A 248 11.45 -13.39 2.24
N GLU A 249 12.24 -14.14 1.48
CA GLU A 249 13.58 -14.55 1.88
C GLU A 249 14.54 -13.35 1.99
N GLN A 250 14.42 -12.38 1.08
CA GLN A 250 15.30 -11.21 0.97
C GLN A 250 14.78 -9.97 1.73
N LEU A 251 13.47 -9.87 1.95
CA LEU A 251 12.84 -8.74 2.60
C LEU A 251 13.37 -8.59 4.04
N LYS A 252 13.94 -7.44 4.39
CA LYS A 252 14.41 -7.14 5.75
C LYS A 252 13.28 -6.68 6.68
N PHE A 253 12.21 -6.16 6.11
CA PHE A 253 11.04 -5.71 6.86
C PHE A 253 10.42 -6.88 7.64
N ASP A 254 10.13 -6.67 8.93
CA ASP A 254 9.56 -7.64 9.85
C ASP A 254 8.17 -7.22 10.38
N GLY A 255 7.57 -6.21 9.76
CA GLY A 255 6.24 -5.73 10.08
C GLY A 255 5.12 -6.54 9.41
N ILE A 256 3.96 -5.90 9.25
CA ILE A 256 2.77 -6.52 8.70
C ILE A 256 2.73 -6.31 7.19
N CYS A 257 2.63 -7.40 6.43
CA CYS A 257 2.38 -7.37 4.98
C CYS A 257 0.87 -7.51 4.73
N GLN A 258 0.28 -6.57 4.01
CA GLN A 258 -1.16 -6.55 3.74
C GLN A 258 -1.47 -7.20 2.39
N ILE A 259 -2.32 -8.23 2.35
CA ILE A 259 -2.86 -8.73 1.08
C ILE A 259 -3.76 -7.65 0.49
N GLU A 260 -3.36 -7.08 -0.64
CA GLU A 260 -4.16 -6.11 -1.38
C GLU A 260 -4.74 -6.78 -2.64
N TYR A 261 -5.94 -7.34 -2.49
CA TYR A 261 -6.71 -7.89 -3.60
C TYR A 261 -7.61 -6.80 -4.18
N GLU A 262 -7.45 -6.44 -5.45
CA GLU A 262 -8.17 -5.30 -6.04
C GLU A 262 -9.54 -5.58 -6.64
N PRO A 263 -9.80 -6.78 -7.27
CA PRO A 263 -11.10 -7.04 -7.88
C PRO A 263 -12.24 -7.01 -6.86
N LEU A 264 -13.41 -6.52 -7.29
CA LEU A 264 -14.58 -6.32 -6.42
C LEU A 264 -15.53 -7.51 -6.42
N GLU A 265 -15.54 -8.31 -7.49
CA GLU A 265 -16.59 -9.29 -7.73
C GLU A 265 -16.40 -10.59 -6.94
N ASP A 266 -15.16 -10.96 -6.65
CA ASP A 266 -14.79 -12.24 -6.03
C ASP A 266 -13.78 -12.07 -4.88
N THR A 267 -13.89 -10.98 -4.12
CA THR A 267 -12.91 -10.57 -3.11
C THR A 267 -12.58 -11.67 -2.10
N GLU A 268 -13.59 -12.37 -1.57
CA GLU A 268 -13.35 -13.46 -0.61
C GLU A 268 -12.62 -14.64 -1.24
N ASP A 269 -12.95 -15.00 -2.49
CA ASP A 269 -12.26 -16.06 -3.22
C ASP A 269 -10.81 -15.67 -3.52
N GLY A 270 -10.57 -14.43 -3.93
CA GLY A 270 -9.24 -13.89 -4.16
C GLY A 270 -8.36 -13.88 -2.90
N ILE A 271 -8.93 -13.53 -1.75
CA ILE A 271 -8.24 -13.63 -0.46
C ILE A 271 -7.90 -15.08 -0.14
N GLN A 272 -8.86 -16.01 -0.33
CA GLN A 272 -8.61 -17.43 -0.07
C GLN A 272 -7.50 -17.98 -0.97
N ARG A 273 -7.51 -17.67 -2.28
CA ARG A 273 -6.44 -18.08 -3.21
C ARG A 273 -5.08 -17.51 -2.80
N SER A 274 -5.04 -16.26 -2.33
CA SER A 274 -3.83 -15.62 -1.79
C SER A 274 -3.30 -16.34 -0.55
N LEU A 275 -4.17 -16.70 0.39
CA LEU A 275 -3.80 -17.46 1.58
C LEU A 275 -3.32 -18.87 1.24
N ASP A 276 -3.96 -19.54 0.29
CA ASP A 276 -3.55 -20.87 -0.19
C ASP A 276 -2.17 -20.82 -0.85
N TYR A 277 -1.85 -19.73 -1.57
CA TYR A 277 -0.53 -19.51 -2.15
C TYR A 277 0.53 -19.32 -1.06
N LEU A 278 0.28 -18.48 -0.05
CA LEU A 278 1.17 -18.32 1.09
C LEU A 278 1.40 -19.64 1.82
N GLY A 279 0.34 -20.43 2.02
CA GLY A 279 0.45 -21.77 2.61
C GLY A 279 1.36 -22.73 1.82
N ARG A 280 1.37 -22.63 0.48
CA ARG A 280 2.31 -23.41 -0.36
C ARG A 280 3.76 -22.96 -0.17
N ILE A 281 4.00 -21.62 -0.10
CA ILE A 281 5.34 -21.09 0.20
C ILE A 281 5.83 -21.58 1.56
N GLU A 282 5.00 -21.51 2.61
CA GLU A 282 5.37 -21.95 3.96
C GLU A 282 5.74 -23.44 4.03
N GLN A 283 5.04 -24.27 3.26
CA GLN A 283 5.33 -25.71 3.17
C GLN A 283 6.62 -26.01 2.39
N ALA A 284 6.92 -25.20 1.37
CA ALA A 284 8.10 -25.39 0.53
C ALA A 284 9.37 -24.75 1.10
N SER A 285 9.24 -23.74 1.98
CA SER A 285 10.36 -22.97 2.52
C SER A 285 10.74 -23.44 3.92
N ASP A 286 12.05 -23.60 4.15
CA ASP A 286 12.61 -23.79 5.49
C ASP A 286 12.88 -22.45 6.22
N ILE A 287 12.69 -21.32 5.53
CA ILE A 287 13.11 -19.98 5.96
C ILE A 287 11.93 -19.13 6.44
N VAL A 288 10.72 -19.32 5.87
CA VAL A 288 9.56 -18.44 6.07
C VAL A 288 8.41 -19.18 6.76
N ALA A 289 7.71 -18.48 7.66
CA ALA A 289 6.42 -18.88 8.23
C ALA A 289 5.48 -17.67 8.30
N PHE A 290 4.17 -17.89 8.13
CA PHE A 290 3.16 -16.83 8.13
C PHE A 290 2.30 -16.86 9.40
N LYS A 291 1.88 -15.65 9.84
CA LYS A 291 0.92 -15.44 10.94
C LYS A 291 -0.16 -14.49 10.47
N LEU A 292 -1.42 -14.83 10.69
CA LEU A 292 -2.58 -13.97 10.43
C LEU A 292 -2.92 -13.10 11.64
#